data_0011f0e544f62756b4a23ca670229945
#
_entry.id   0011f0e544f62756b4a23ca670229945
#
_cell.length_a   1.000
_cell.length_b   1.000
_cell.length_c   1.000
_cell.angle_alpha   90.00
_cell.angle_beta   90.00
_cell.angle_gamma   90.00
#
_symmetry.space_group_name_H-M   'P 1'
#
loop_
_entity.id
_entity.type
_entity.pdbx_description
1 polymer ?
#
loop_
_entity_poly.entity_id
_entity_poly.type
_entity_poly.pdbx_seq_one_letter_code
_entity_poly.pdbx_strand_id
1 'polypeptide(L)'
;MSEILVAYFSATGITEKLAKKIANVVDGDLHEIHPEIPYSAADLDWMNKNSRSSVEMNDKLFRPAIANKLESTENIKILILAFPIWWYIAPTIINTFLEQYDWNDKIIIPVATSGSSGMGNTNAELESSCPGALLRMARDLM
;
A
#
# COMPACT_ATOMS: atom_id res chain seq x y z
N MET A 1 0.07 4.83 21.84
CA MET A 1 -0.18 4.41 20.46
C MET A 1 -1.19 5.30 19.79
N SER A 2 -0.90 5.71 18.57
CA SER A 2 -1.81 6.56 17.80
C SER A 2 -2.98 5.74 17.26
N GLU A 3 -4.14 6.39 17.10
CA GLU A 3 -5.28 5.80 16.40
C GLU A 3 -5.12 5.86 14.89
N ILE A 4 -4.12 6.59 14.41
CA ILE A 4 -3.79 6.73 12.99
C ILE A 4 -2.51 5.97 12.70
N LEU A 5 -2.58 5.03 11.77
CA LEU A 5 -1.40 4.31 11.28
C LEU A 5 -1.13 4.74 9.84
N VAL A 6 0.12 5.09 9.55
CA VAL A 6 0.58 5.32 8.18
C VAL A 6 1.43 4.13 7.80
N ALA A 7 0.88 3.23 7.00
CA ALA A 7 1.59 2.07 6.47
C ALA A 7 1.97 2.36 5.03
N TYR A 8 3.16 1.91 4.61
CA TYR A 8 3.62 2.18 3.27
C TYR A 8 4.46 1.05 2.70
N PHE A 9 4.41 0.91 1.38
CA PHE A 9 5.33 0.11 0.61
C PHE A 9 6.07 1.04 -0.34
N SER A 10 7.40 1.00 -0.31
CA SER A 10 8.22 1.86 -1.16
C SER A 10 9.30 1.03 -1.84
N ALA A 11 9.32 1.07 -3.18
CA ALA A 11 10.33 0.36 -3.96
C ALA A 11 11.57 1.23 -4.23
N THR A 12 11.37 2.55 -4.37
CA THR A 12 12.43 3.46 -4.77
C THR A 12 12.73 4.56 -3.74
N GLY A 13 12.00 4.60 -2.64
CA GLY A 13 12.16 5.60 -1.59
C GLY A 13 11.25 6.81 -1.71
N ILE A 14 10.56 6.99 -2.83
CA ILE A 14 9.66 8.14 -3.03
C ILE A 14 8.44 8.05 -2.13
N THR A 15 7.80 6.89 -2.10
CA THR A 15 6.63 6.65 -1.25
C THR A 15 7.01 6.74 0.23
N GLU A 16 8.19 6.26 0.59
CA GLU A 16 8.69 6.36 1.96
C GLU A 16 8.78 7.80 2.42
N LYS A 17 9.31 8.69 1.60
CA LYS A 17 9.39 10.12 1.94
C LYS A 17 8.02 10.73 2.16
N LEU A 18 7.08 10.41 1.29
CA LEU A 18 5.70 10.89 1.43
C LEU A 18 5.05 10.38 2.71
N ALA A 19 5.21 9.08 2.98
CA ALA A 19 4.63 8.46 4.18
C ALA A 19 5.15 9.10 5.45
N LYS A 20 6.46 9.38 5.52
CA LYS A 20 7.06 10.04 6.67
C LYS A 20 6.51 11.44 6.89
N LYS A 21 6.30 12.19 5.81
CA LYS A 21 5.69 13.53 5.89
C LYS A 21 4.25 13.45 6.40
N ILE A 22 3.48 12.51 5.89
CA ILE A 22 2.08 12.33 6.32
C ILE A 22 2.04 11.95 7.80
N ALA A 23 2.85 11.00 8.23
CA ALA A 23 2.89 10.57 9.63
C ALA A 23 3.21 11.73 10.56
N ASN A 24 4.12 12.60 10.16
CA ASN A 24 4.49 13.77 10.94
C ASN A 24 3.33 14.79 11.04
N VAL A 25 2.62 15.00 9.94
CA VAL A 25 1.51 15.97 9.90
C VAL A 25 0.33 15.49 10.72
N VAL A 26 -0.02 14.20 10.65
CA VAL A 26 -1.19 13.64 11.35
C VAL A 26 -0.86 13.10 12.74
N ASP A 27 0.41 13.16 13.13
CA ASP A 27 0.91 12.60 14.39
C ASP A 27 0.53 11.12 14.52
N GLY A 28 0.75 10.38 13.44
CA GLY A 28 0.43 8.95 13.37
C GLY A 28 1.67 8.09 13.53
N ASP A 29 1.42 6.81 13.79
CA ASP A 29 2.48 5.81 13.80
C ASP A 29 2.86 5.44 12.36
N LEU A 30 4.13 5.11 12.14
CA LEU A 30 4.64 4.76 10.83
C LEU A 30 5.00 3.28 10.78
N HIS A 31 4.58 2.59 9.73
CA HIS A 31 4.86 1.17 9.54
C HIS A 31 5.28 0.92 8.10
N GLU A 32 6.47 0.40 7.91
CA GLU A 32 6.92 0.00 6.57
C GLU A 32 6.50 -1.44 6.27
N ILE A 33 5.91 -1.65 5.08
CA ILE A 33 5.57 -2.99 4.61
C ILE A 33 6.83 -3.55 3.93
N HIS A 34 7.46 -4.55 4.57
CA HIS A 34 8.69 -5.14 4.06
C HIS A 34 8.37 -6.42 3.28
N PRO A 35 8.60 -6.45 1.96
CA PRO A 35 8.48 -7.72 1.24
C PRO A 35 9.51 -8.72 1.76
N GLU A 36 9.14 -9.97 1.83
CA GLU A 36 10.04 -11.03 2.27
C GLU A 36 11.30 -11.07 1.41
N ILE A 37 11.14 -10.85 0.11
CA ILE A 37 12.25 -10.72 -0.84
C ILE A 37 12.22 -9.29 -1.36
N PRO A 38 13.21 -8.43 -1.01
CA PRO A 38 13.24 -7.04 -1.48
C PRO A 38 13.29 -6.96 -3.01
N TYR A 39 12.74 -5.86 -3.55
CA TYR A 39 12.74 -5.63 -4.98
C TYR A 39 14.06 -5.01 -5.43
N SER A 40 14.70 -5.60 -6.43
CA SER A 40 15.88 -5.04 -7.07
C SER A 40 15.47 -4.11 -8.22
N ALA A 41 16.45 -3.39 -8.78
CA ALA A 41 16.19 -2.57 -9.96
C ALA A 41 15.67 -3.41 -11.13
N ALA A 42 16.22 -4.61 -11.31
CA ALA A 42 15.76 -5.53 -12.37
C ALA A 42 14.32 -5.99 -12.11
N ASP A 43 13.96 -6.23 -10.84
CA ASP A 43 12.61 -6.62 -10.47
C ASP A 43 11.58 -5.53 -10.82
N LEU A 44 11.99 -4.27 -10.82
CA LEU A 44 11.12 -3.12 -11.05
C LEU A 44 11.06 -2.68 -12.52
N ASP A 45 11.74 -3.37 -13.41
CA ASP A 45 11.76 -3.02 -14.84
C ASP A 45 10.42 -3.31 -15.50
N TRP A 46 9.55 -2.30 -15.49
CA TRP A 46 8.19 -2.43 -16.01
C TRP A 46 8.14 -2.65 -17.52
N MET A 47 9.23 -2.35 -18.22
CA MET A 47 9.32 -2.59 -19.68
C MET A 47 9.65 -4.04 -20.00
N ASN A 48 10.14 -4.81 -19.04
CA ASN A 48 10.45 -6.22 -19.22
C ASN A 48 9.27 -7.07 -18.72
N LYS A 49 8.62 -7.78 -19.63
CA LYS A 49 7.46 -8.61 -19.31
C LYS A 49 7.78 -9.73 -18.32
N ASN A 50 9.04 -10.12 -18.24
CA ASN A 50 9.49 -11.20 -17.37
C ASN A 50 10.04 -10.69 -16.03
N SER A 51 10.05 -9.37 -15.79
CA SER A 51 10.49 -8.84 -14.51
C SER A 51 9.52 -9.26 -13.42
N ARG A 52 10.00 -9.28 -12.17
CA ARG A 52 9.19 -9.68 -11.03
C ARG A 52 7.91 -8.84 -10.91
N SER A 53 8.03 -7.50 -11.01
CA SER A 53 6.86 -6.64 -10.89
C SER A 53 5.85 -6.88 -12.01
N SER A 54 6.33 -7.11 -13.24
CA SER A 54 5.43 -7.40 -14.38
C SER A 54 4.69 -8.72 -14.16
N VAL A 55 5.39 -9.76 -13.71
CA VAL A 55 4.77 -11.06 -13.45
C VAL A 55 3.74 -10.96 -12.34
N GLU A 56 4.08 -10.27 -11.23
CA GLU A 56 3.17 -10.12 -10.11
C GLU A 56 1.91 -9.33 -10.49
N MET A 57 2.07 -8.26 -11.28
CA MET A 57 0.94 -7.42 -11.65
C MET A 57 0.05 -8.03 -12.74
N ASN A 58 0.54 -9.01 -13.48
CA ASN A 58 -0.27 -9.74 -14.43
C ASN A 58 -1.19 -10.78 -13.77
N ASP A 59 -1.00 -11.05 -12.50
CA ASP A 59 -1.84 -11.97 -11.74
C ASP A 59 -2.40 -11.22 -10.52
N LYS A 60 -3.63 -10.77 -10.63
CA LYS A 60 -4.29 -10.01 -9.56
C LYS A 60 -4.48 -10.81 -8.27
N LEU A 61 -4.40 -12.12 -8.35
CA LEU A 61 -4.51 -13.00 -7.18
C LEU A 61 -3.15 -13.30 -6.55
N PHE A 62 -2.07 -12.82 -7.14
CA PHE A 62 -0.74 -13.02 -6.58
C PHE A 62 -0.61 -12.27 -5.25
N ARG A 63 -0.01 -12.93 -4.26
CA ARG A 63 0.15 -12.34 -2.92
C ARG A 63 1.59 -12.47 -2.46
N PRO A 64 2.46 -11.48 -2.78
CA PRO A 64 3.85 -11.53 -2.32
C PRO A 64 3.90 -11.58 -0.79
N ALA A 65 4.79 -12.38 -0.25
CA ALA A 65 4.93 -12.53 1.19
C ALA A 65 5.55 -11.28 1.82
N ILE A 66 5.10 -10.97 3.03
CA ILE A 66 5.58 -9.83 3.82
C ILE A 66 6.40 -10.35 5.00
N ALA A 67 7.58 -9.75 5.21
CA ALA A 67 8.52 -10.20 6.24
C ALA A 67 8.13 -9.79 7.66
N ASN A 68 7.43 -8.66 7.81
CA ASN A 68 7.10 -8.11 9.11
C ASN A 68 5.59 -8.02 9.31
N LYS A 69 5.16 -7.88 10.56
CA LYS A 69 3.73 -7.80 10.90
C LYS A 69 3.48 -6.74 11.96
N LEU A 70 2.28 -6.17 11.94
CA LEU A 70 1.78 -5.35 13.03
C LEU A 70 1.44 -6.25 14.22
N GLU A 71 1.68 -5.75 15.43
CA GLU A 71 1.30 -6.50 16.62
C GLU A 71 -0.21 -6.59 16.78
N SER A 72 -0.91 -5.48 16.51
CA SER A 72 -2.36 -5.41 16.65
C SER A 72 -2.92 -4.25 15.83
N THR A 73 -4.17 -4.38 15.40
CA THR A 73 -4.90 -3.31 14.72
C THR A 73 -6.03 -2.76 15.59
N GLU A 74 -6.17 -3.22 16.82
CA GLU A 74 -7.32 -2.87 17.68
C GLU A 74 -7.48 -1.38 17.92
N ASN A 75 -6.37 -0.67 18.15
CA ASN A 75 -6.40 0.76 18.45
C ASN A 75 -6.41 1.65 17.20
N ILE A 76 -6.26 1.06 16.02
CA ILE A 76 -6.22 1.81 14.77
C ILE A 76 -7.64 2.10 14.33
N LYS A 77 -7.95 3.36 14.10
CA LYS A 77 -9.23 3.79 13.53
C LYS A 77 -9.09 4.22 12.08
N ILE A 78 -7.93 4.80 11.74
CA ILE A 78 -7.65 5.31 10.41
C ILE A 78 -6.32 4.72 9.94
N LEU A 79 -6.36 4.06 8.80
CA LEU A 79 -5.16 3.59 8.11
C LEU A 79 -4.92 4.48 6.88
N ILE A 80 -3.78 5.16 6.86
CA ILE A 80 -3.32 5.85 5.66
C ILE A 80 -2.32 4.90 5.01
N LEU A 81 -2.62 4.49 3.77
CA LEU A 81 -1.88 3.45 3.10
C LEU A 81 -1.22 4.03 1.86
N ALA A 82 0.10 4.17 1.90
CA ALA A 82 0.87 4.80 0.83
C ALA A 82 1.61 3.76 -0.01
N PHE A 83 1.58 3.92 -1.33
CA PHE A 83 2.20 2.96 -2.25
C PHE A 83 2.39 3.59 -3.63
N PRO A 84 3.31 3.05 -4.45
CA PRO A 84 3.41 3.46 -5.84
C PRO A 84 2.29 2.82 -6.67
N ILE A 85 1.91 3.48 -7.76
CA ILE A 85 0.98 2.88 -8.72
C ILE A 85 1.77 2.06 -9.74
N TRP A 86 1.38 0.80 -9.88
CA TRP A 86 1.90 -0.12 -10.89
C TRP A 86 0.75 -0.56 -11.79
N TRP A 87 0.86 -0.24 -13.09
CA TRP A 87 -0.19 -0.60 -14.06
C TRP A 87 -1.58 -0.15 -13.61
N TYR A 88 -1.69 1.12 -13.16
CA TYR A 88 -2.95 1.79 -12.79
C TYR A 88 -3.62 1.26 -11.52
N ILE A 89 -2.97 0.38 -10.76
CA ILE A 89 -3.48 -0.09 -9.46
C ILE A 89 -2.34 -0.20 -8.45
N ALA A 90 -2.68 -0.49 -7.20
CA ALA A 90 -1.68 -0.73 -6.17
C ALA A 90 -0.93 -2.04 -6.45
N PRO A 91 0.35 -2.14 -6.07
CA PRO A 91 1.05 -3.43 -6.11
C PRO A 91 0.32 -4.47 -5.27
N THR A 92 0.35 -5.73 -5.70
CA THR A 92 -0.40 -6.80 -5.03
C THR A 92 0.06 -7.07 -3.60
N ILE A 93 1.27 -6.61 -3.22
CA ILE A 93 1.72 -6.70 -1.82
C ILE A 93 0.81 -5.89 -0.88
N ILE A 94 0.16 -4.84 -1.39
CA ILE A 94 -0.81 -4.06 -0.62
C ILE A 94 -2.03 -4.92 -0.31
N ASN A 95 -2.48 -5.74 -1.26
CA ASN A 95 -3.55 -6.69 -1.00
C ASN A 95 -3.13 -7.70 0.06
N THR A 96 -1.88 -8.20 0.00
CA THR A 96 -1.33 -9.09 1.02
C THR A 96 -1.42 -8.45 2.40
N PHE A 97 -0.99 -7.20 2.51
CA PHE A 97 -1.01 -6.49 3.79
C PHE A 97 -2.42 -6.36 4.33
N LEU A 98 -3.36 -5.92 3.52
CA LEU A 98 -4.75 -5.74 3.95
C LEU A 98 -5.38 -7.05 4.38
N GLU A 99 -5.10 -8.14 3.65
CA GLU A 99 -5.71 -9.44 3.94
C GLU A 99 -5.18 -10.10 5.20
N GLN A 100 -4.07 -9.62 5.75
CA GLN A 100 -3.49 -10.17 6.98
C GLN A 100 -4.20 -9.69 8.26
N TYR A 101 -5.05 -8.67 8.17
CA TYR A 101 -5.67 -8.04 9.33
C TYR A 101 -7.15 -7.78 9.10
N ASP A 102 -7.88 -7.53 10.18
CA ASP A 102 -9.29 -7.17 10.13
C ASP A 102 -9.42 -5.65 10.14
N TRP A 103 -9.96 -5.09 9.07
CA TRP A 103 -10.18 -3.66 8.91
C TRP A 103 -11.64 -3.27 8.97
N ASN A 104 -12.51 -4.15 9.44
CA ASN A 104 -13.95 -3.88 9.52
C ASN A 104 -14.22 -2.62 10.34
N ASP A 105 -15.06 -1.74 9.83
CA ASP A 105 -15.43 -0.45 10.43
C ASP A 105 -14.30 0.57 10.54
N LYS A 106 -13.11 0.28 10.01
CA LYS A 106 -11.99 1.23 10.01
C LYS A 106 -11.98 2.03 8.71
N ILE A 107 -11.44 3.26 8.78
CA ILE A 107 -11.29 4.12 7.60
C ILE A 107 -9.93 3.85 6.99
N ILE A 108 -9.89 3.58 5.68
CA ILE A 108 -8.65 3.38 4.93
C ILE A 108 -8.56 4.47 3.87
N ILE A 109 -7.45 5.20 3.88
CA ILE A 109 -7.18 6.27 2.93
C ILE A 109 -5.98 5.86 2.08
N PRO A 110 -6.19 5.35 0.86
CA PRO A 110 -5.08 5.04 -0.03
C PRO A 110 -4.45 6.31 -0.56
N VAL A 111 -3.14 6.39 -0.53
CA VAL A 111 -2.36 7.51 -1.05
C VAL A 111 -1.32 6.96 -2.01
N ALA A 112 -1.40 7.36 -3.27
CA ALA A 112 -0.52 6.83 -4.30
C ALA A 112 0.54 7.84 -4.71
N THR A 113 1.75 7.33 -4.96
CA THR A 113 2.77 8.09 -5.66
C THR A 113 2.76 7.63 -7.11
N SER A 114 2.53 8.55 -8.03
CA SER A 114 2.43 8.23 -9.44
C SER A 114 2.97 9.37 -10.27
N GLY A 115 3.63 9.02 -11.37
CA GLY A 115 4.10 10.02 -12.32
C GLY A 115 2.96 10.67 -13.07
N SER A 116 2.06 9.88 -13.66
CA SER A 116 1.03 10.39 -14.55
C SER A 116 -0.27 9.58 -14.58
N SER A 117 -0.27 8.36 -14.04
CA SER A 117 -1.43 7.46 -14.21
C SER A 117 -2.56 7.69 -13.21
N GLY A 118 -2.33 8.43 -12.12
CA GLY A 118 -3.35 8.63 -11.10
C GLY A 118 -3.71 7.35 -10.35
N MET A 119 -4.84 7.36 -9.64
CA MET A 119 -5.27 6.21 -8.83
C MET A 119 -5.88 5.07 -9.65
N GLY A 120 -6.37 5.34 -10.87
CA GLY A 120 -6.99 4.31 -11.68
C GLY A 120 -8.09 3.57 -10.95
N ASN A 121 -8.07 2.23 -10.99
CA ASN A 121 -9.04 1.38 -10.33
C ASN A 121 -8.58 0.89 -8.95
N THR A 122 -7.66 1.60 -8.33
CA THR A 122 -7.01 1.15 -7.08
C THR A 122 -8.03 0.80 -5.99
N ASN A 123 -8.98 1.71 -5.71
CA ASN A 123 -9.95 1.45 -4.63
C ASN A 123 -10.79 0.21 -4.92
N ALA A 124 -11.24 0.04 -6.18
CA ALA A 124 -12.02 -1.14 -6.56
C ALA A 124 -11.21 -2.43 -6.37
N GLU A 125 -9.93 -2.40 -6.73
CA GLU A 125 -9.06 -3.58 -6.60
C GLU A 125 -8.71 -3.89 -5.14
N LEU A 126 -8.72 -2.90 -4.25
CA LEU A 126 -8.41 -3.11 -2.83
C LEU A 126 -9.62 -3.49 -2.00
N GLU A 127 -10.83 -3.19 -2.45
CA GLU A 127 -12.04 -3.35 -1.67
C GLU A 127 -12.25 -4.80 -1.19
N SER A 128 -11.98 -5.77 -2.04
CA SER A 128 -12.13 -7.19 -1.67
C SER A 128 -11.11 -7.67 -0.65
N SER A 129 -10.00 -6.95 -0.49
CA SER A 129 -8.93 -7.31 0.46
C SER A 129 -9.16 -6.72 1.85
N CYS A 130 -10.15 -5.84 2.01
CA CYS A 130 -10.47 -5.23 3.30
C CYS A 130 -11.99 -5.12 3.47
N PRO A 131 -12.71 -6.26 3.53
CA PRO A 131 -14.16 -6.24 3.65
C PRO A 131 -14.62 -5.50 4.90
N GLY A 132 -15.64 -4.67 4.76
CA GLY A 132 -16.19 -3.89 5.85
C GLY A 132 -15.45 -2.60 6.17
N ALA A 133 -14.32 -2.35 5.55
CA ALA A 133 -13.60 -1.09 5.73
C ALA A 133 -14.23 0.04 4.90
N LEU A 134 -14.03 1.27 5.37
CA LEU A 134 -14.51 2.46 4.68
C LEU A 134 -13.35 3.06 3.89
N LEU A 135 -13.31 2.77 2.58
CA LEU A 135 -12.28 3.32 1.70
C LEU A 135 -12.62 4.76 1.32
N ARG A 136 -11.64 5.65 1.48
CA ARG A 136 -11.78 7.07 1.15
C ARG A 136 -10.71 7.47 0.15
N MET A 137 -11.03 8.40 -0.72
CA MET A 137 -10.06 8.92 -1.69
C MET A 137 -9.26 10.06 -1.09
N ALA A 138 -7.94 10.05 -1.29
CA ALA A 138 -7.04 11.10 -0.81
C ALA A 138 -6.60 11.97 -1.99
N ARG A 139 -7.53 12.69 -2.59
CA ARG A 139 -7.25 13.48 -3.79
C ARG A 139 -6.24 14.59 -3.58
N ASP A 140 -6.28 15.19 -2.43
CA ASP A 140 -5.64 16.48 -2.21
C ASP A 140 -4.34 16.37 -1.40
N LEU A 141 -3.86 15.15 -1.19
CA LEU A 141 -2.61 14.93 -0.46
C LEU A 141 -1.37 14.89 -1.36
N MET A 142 -1.59 14.94 -2.66
CA MET A 142 -0.51 14.88 -3.65
C MET A 142 -0.25 16.25 -4.27
#